data_c3d38bb1f5c82e7560f0bf6e5cd4fbb3
#
_entry.id   c3d38bb1f5c82e7560f0bf6e5cd4fbb3
#
_cell.length_a   1.000
_cell.length_b   1.000
_cell.length_c   1.000
_cell.angle_alpha   90.00
_cell.angle_beta   90.00
_cell.angle_gamma   90.00
#
_symmetry.space_group_name_H-M   'P 1'
#
loop_
_entity.id
_entity.type
_entity.pdbx_description
1 polymer ?
#
loop_
_entity_poly.entity_id
_entity_poly.type
_entity_poly.pdbx_seq_one_letter_code
_entity_poly.pdbx_strand_id
1 'polypeptide(L)'
;IIDPGLGFSKPGIEHNLPLLTGLETFRATGYPVLIGQSRKRFISAMLTGAGTAGADGPTMAQRDDVTAALSALSAEHGAWAVRVHDVAKSRAAVIAGNTWREYA
;
A
#
# COMPACT_ATOMS: atom_id res chain seq x y z
N ILE A 1 16.02 8.16 3.02
CA ILE A 1 14.71 7.58 2.68
C ILE A 1 14.72 6.11 3.03
N ILE A 2 13.71 5.69 3.77
CA ILE A 2 13.54 4.29 4.15
C ILE A 2 12.48 3.65 3.26
N ASP A 3 12.82 2.49 2.68
CA ASP A 3 11.90 1.61 1.97
C ASP A 3 11.86 0.27 2.74
N PRO A 4 10.72 -0.12 3.34
CA PRO A 4 10.63 -1.36 4.11
C PRO A 4 10.82 -2.64 3.29
N GLY A 5 10.89 -2.58 1.96
CA GLY A 5 11.17 -3.74 1.13
C GLY A 5 9.97 -4.69 0.96
N LEU A 6 8.78 -4.13 0.81
CA LEU A 6 7.56 -4.91 0.61
C LEU A 6 7.69 -5.89 -0.57
N GLY A 7 7.42 -7.15 -0.32
CA GLY A 7 7.35 -8.19 -1.34
C GLY A 7 8.68 -8.69 -1.90
N PHE A 8 9.83 -8.23 -1.41
CA PHE A 8 11.12 -8.59 -1.99
C PHE A 8 11.49 -10.06 -1.78
N SER A 9 11.37 -10.58 -0.57
CA SER A 9 11.76 -11.97 -0.27
C SER A 9 10.60 -12.82 0.20
N LYS A 10 9.54 -12.22 0.70
CA LYS A 10 8.39 -12.91 1.29
C LYS A 10 7.11 -12.27 0.78
N PRO A 11 6.41 -12.90 -0.20
CA PRO A 11 5.28 -12.26 -0.88
C PRO A 11 3.94 -12.33 -0.15
N GLY A 12 3.82 -13.06 0.97
CA GLY A 12 2.55 -13.28 1.66
C GLY A 12 2.04 -12.07 2.43
N ILE A 13 0.74 -12.08 2.75
CA ILE A 13 0.09 -11.03 3.55
C ILE A 13 0.74 -10.94 4.93
N GLU A 14 0.98 -12.07 5.56
CA GLU A 14 1.53 -12.17 6.92
C GLU A 14 2.93 -11.58 7.06
N HIS A 15 3.67 -11.42 5.96
CA HIS A 15 5.00 -10.82 5.96
C HIS A 15 5.01 -9.35 5.56
N ASN A 16 4.03 -8.91 4.77
CA ASN A 16 4.02 -7.57 4.17
C ASN A 16 3.09 -6.59 4.87
N LEU A 17 1.91 -7.04 5.28
CA LEU A 17 0.95 -6.15 5.92
C LEU A 17 1.47 -5.58 7.26
N PRO A 18 2.18 -6.34 8.10
CA PRO A 18 2.79 -5.76 9.30
C PRO A 18 3.80 -4.63 9.00
N LEU A 19 4.50 -4.66 7.87
CA LEU A 19 5.39 -3.57 7.47
C LEU A 19 4.60 -2.30 7.16
N LEU A 20 3.43 -2.43 6.55
CA LEU A 20 2.54 -1.30 6.28
C LEU A 20 1.88 -0.78 7.56
N THR A 21 1.31 -1.66 8.36
CA THR A 21 0.64 -1.26 9.61
C THR A 21 1.64 -0.73 10.65
N GLY A 22 2.90 -1.13 10.55
CA GLY A 22 4.00 -0.64 11.38
C GLY A 22 4.70 0.62 10.86
N LEU A 23 4.10 1.33 9.90
CA LEU A 23 4.68 2.51 9.27
C LEU A 23 5.15 3.57 10.28
N GLU A 24 4.41 3.76 11.35
CA GLU A 24 4.78 4.72 12.41
C GLU A 24 6.14 4.40 13.04
N THR A 25 6.49 3.12 13.16
CA THR A 25 7.79 2.71 13.69
C THR A 25 8.92 3.19 12.77
N PHE A 26 8.74 3.07 11.45
CA PHE A 26 9.73 3.58 10.50
C PHE A 26 9.81 5.10 10.51
N ARG A 27 8.66 5.78 10.64
CA ARG A 27 8.61 7.24 10.74
C ARG A 27 9.33 7.76 11.98
N ALA A 28 9.28 7.03 13.07
CA ALA A 28 9.95 7.40 14.32
C ALA A 28 11.47 7.53 14.19
N THR A 29 12.06 6.96 13.13
CA THR A 29 13.50 7.13 12.84
C THR A 29 13.85 8.56 12.40
N GLY A 30 12.86 9.36 11.99
CA GLY A 30 13.07 10.70 11.45
C GLY A 30 13.38 10.77 9.96
N TYR A 31 13.54 9.63 9.29
CA TYR A 31 13.77 9.58 7.86
C TYR A 31 12.46 9.48 7.07
N PRO A 32 12.37 10.09 5.87
CA PRO A 32 11.22 9.90 4.99
C PRO A 32 11.03 8.42 4.63
N VAL A 33 9.77 7.96 4.64
CA VAL A 33 9.44 6.56 4.34
C VAL A 33 8.72 6.46 3.00
N LEU A 34 9.24 5.63 2.10
CA LEU A 34 8.66 5.34 0.80
C LEU A 34 8.02 3.95 0.85
N ILE A 35 6.76 3.85 0.40
CA ILE A 35 6.00 2.60 0.34
C ILE A 35 5.85 2.17 -1.11
N GLY A 36 6.32 0.96 -1.42
CA GLY A 36 6.27 0.39 -2.77
C GLY A 36 5.48 -0.92 -2.82
N GLN A 37 4.16 -0.86 -2.53
CA GLN A 37 3.30 -2.04 -2.48
C GLN A 37 2.60 -2.37 -3.80
N SER A 38 2.66 -1.47 -4.80
CA SER A 38 1.86 -1.57 -6.02
C SER A 38 2.01 -2.92 -6.73
N ARG A 39 0.88 -3.58 -6.99
CA ARG A 39 0.78 -4.85 -7.71
C ARG A 39 1.61 -5.99 -7.14
N LYS A 40 2.02 -5.91 -5.87
CA LYS A 40 2.76 -6.98 -5.21
C LYS A 40 1.82 -8.17 -4.94
N ARG A 41 2.41 -9.37 -4.76
CA ARG A 41 1.63 -10.62 -4.61
C ARG A 41 0.69 -10.60 -3.41
N PHE A 42 1.06 -9.94 -2.32
CA PHE A 42 0.19 -9.90 -1.15
C PHE A 42 -1.12 -9.16 -1.42
N ILE A 43 -1.14 -8.21 -2.36
CA ILE A 43 -2.36 -7.52 -2.80
C ILE A 43 -3.29 -8.51 -3.50
N SER A 44 -2.75 -9.34 -4.40
CA SER A 44 -3.53 -10.40 -5.05
C SER A 44 -4.07 -11.40 -4.02
N ALA A 45 -3.27 -11.75 -3.01
CA ALA A 45 -3.68 -12.65 -1.94
C ALA A 45 -4.85 -12.08 -1.11
N MET A 46 -4.86 -10.77 -0.85
CA MET A 46 -5.96 -10.10 -0.16
C MET A 46 -7.28 -10.26 -0.94
N LEU A 47 -7.25 -10.02 -2.24
CA LEU A 47 -8.44 -10.14 -3.10
C LEU A 47 -8.92 -11.57 -3.22
N THR A 48 -8.01 -12.52 -3.41
CA THR A 48 -8.32 -13.94 -3.48
C THR A 48 -8.93 -14.43 -2.16
N GLY A 49 -8.36 -14.03 -1.04
CA GLY A 49 -8.86 -14.40 0.29
C GLY A 49 -10.25 -13.84 0.57
N ALA A 50 -10.60 -12.70 0.01
CA ALA A 50 -11.93 -12.10 0.14
C ALA A 50 -12.98 -12.75 -0.80
N GLY A 51 -12.56 -13.64 -1.70
CA GLY A 51 -13.46 -14.32 -2.64
C GLY A 51 -13.96 -13.45 -3.79
N THR A 52 -13.33 -12.33 -4.06
CA THR A 52 -13.76 -11.39 -5.11
C THR A 52 -13.05 -11.62 -6.45
N ALA A 53 -12.01 -12.45 -6.46
CA ALA A 53 -11.27 -12.76 -7.67
C ALA A 53 -11.97 -13.85 -8.49
N GLY A 54 -11.95 -13.72 -9.81
CA GLY A 54 -12.43 -14.75 -10.73
C GLY A 54 -11.47 -15.94 -10.84
N ALA A 55 -11.78 -16.88 -11.76
CA ALA A 55 -11.00 -18.11 -11.96
C ALA A 55 -9.53 -17.84 -12.31
N ASP A 56 -9.27 -16.75 -13.03
CA ASP A 56 -7.91 -16.35 -13.44
C ASP A 56 -7.20 -15.48 -12.42
N GLY A 57 -7.76 -15.34 -11.22
CA GLY A 57 -7.22 -14.48 -10.19
C GLY A 57 -7.61 -13.01 -10.35
N PRO A 58 -7.08 -12.11 -9.49
CA PRO A 58 -7.40 -10.69 -9.56
C PRO A 58 -6.93 -10.05 -10.84
N THR A 59 -7.75 -9.18 -11.42
CA THR A 59 -7.36 -8.37 -12.57
C THR A 59 -6.36 -7.28 -12.15
N MET A 60 -5.68 -6.71 -13.14
CA MET A 60 -4.79 -5.58 -12.88
C MET A 60 -5.55 -4.39 -12.30
N ALA A 61 -6.77 -4.11 -12.80
CA ALA A 61 -7.62 -3.05 -12.27
C ALA A 61 -7.97 -3.29 -10.80
N GLN A 62 -8.32 -4.51 -10.41
CA GLN A 62 -8.60 -4.87 -9.02
C GLN A 62 -7.37 -4.67 -8.14
N ARG A 63 -6.20 -5.07 -8.61
CA ARG A 63 -4.95 -4.86 -7.87
C ARG A 63 -4.62 -3.37 -7.71
N ASP A 64 -4.88 -2.56 -8.73
CA ASP A 64 -4.68 -1.12 -8.66
C ASP A 64 -5.67 -0.46 -7.68
N ASP A 65 -6.89 -0.97 -7.58
CA ASP A 65 -7.87 -0.50 -6.59
C ASP A 65 -7.37 -0.71 -5.16
N VAL A 66 -6.84 -1.90 -4.86
CA VAL A 66 -6.26 -2.18 -3.54
C VAL A 66 -5.01 -1.34 -3.30
N THR A 67 -4.16 -1.19 -4.31
CA THR A 67 -2.97 -0.32 -4.24
C THR A 67 -3.37 1.11 -3.88
N ALA A 68 -4.42 1.64 -4.50
CA ALA A 68 -4.92 2.99 -4.19
C ALA A 68 -5.40 3.10 -2.75
N ALA A 69 -6.16 2.11 -2.26
CA ALA A 69 -6.63 2.09 -0.88
C ALA A 69 -5.45 2.07 0.11
N LEU A 70 -4.44 1.23 -0.14
CA LEU A 70 -3.24 1.16 0.68
C LEU A 70 -2.40 2.44 0.59
N SER A 71 -2.41 3.11 -0.57
CA SER A 71 -1.73 4.41 -0.73
C SER A 71 -2.40 5.49 0.12
N ALA A 72 -3.73 5.50 0.18
CA ALA A 72 -4.46 6.43 1.05
C ALA A 72 -4.14 6.19 2.53
N LEU A 73 -4.14 4.93 2.97
CA LEU A 73 -3.80 4.56 4.34
C LEU A 73 -2.33 4.90 4.66
N SER A 74 -1.42 4.65 3.72
CA SER A 74 -0.01 5.01 3.88
C SER A 74 0.17 6.52 4.05
N ALA A 75 -0.52 7.32 3.26
CA ALA A 75 -0.50 8.78 3.37
C ALA A 75 -1.09 9.25 4.69
N GLU A 76 -2.20 8.68 5.12
CA GLU A 76 -2.85 8.99 6.41
C GLU A 76 -1.88 8.73 7.57
N HIS A 77 -1.10 7.64 7.50
CA HIS A 77 -0.10 7.30 8.50
C HIS A 77 1.25 8.01 8.29
N GLY A 78 1.35 8.89 7.32
CA GLY A 78 2.49 9.80 7.15
C GLY A 78 3.63 9.28 6.28
N ALA A 79 3.36 8.39 5.34
CA ALA A 79 4.35 8.05 4.31
C ALA A 79 4.76 9.31 3.55
N TRP A 80 6.06 9.41 3.26
CA TRP A 80 6.59 10.52 2.46
C TRP A 80 6.24 10.37 0.98
N ALA A 81 6.24 9.13 0.48
CA ALA A 81 5.93 8.82 -0.91
C ALA A 81 5.40 7.41 -1.06
N VAL A 82 4.65 7.17 -2.13
CA VAL A 82 4.27 5.83 -2.58
C VAL A 82 4.77 5.64 -4.01
N ARG A 83 5.28 4.44 -4.31
CA ARG A 83 5.70 4.07 -5.65
C ARG A 83 4.65 3.16 -6.24
N VAL A 84 4.03 3.58 -7.34
CA VAL A 84 2.84 2.94 -7.90
C VAL A 84 2.92 2.83 -9.42
N HIS A 85 2.08 1.95 -10.00
CA HIS A 85 1.93 1.82 -11.45
C HIS A 85 0.82 2.73 -12.00
N ASP A 86 -0.33 2.80 -11.34
CA ASP A 86 -1.41 3.72 -11.70
C ASP A 86 -1.28 5.00 -10.89
N VAL A 87 -0.57 5.97 -11.45
CA VAL A 87 -0.24 7.21 -10.75
C VAL A 87 -1.48 8.05 -10.47
N ALA A 88 -2.38 8.19 -11.43
CA ALA A 88 -3.57 9.03 -11.29
C ALA A 88 -4.48 8.54 -10.15
N LYS A 89 -4.73 7.23 -10.10
CA LYS A 89 -5.57 6.62 -9.06
C LYS A 89 -4.94 6.77 -7.68
N SER A 90 -3.66 6.48 -7.53
CA SER A 90 -2.98 6.59 -6.24
C SER A 90 -2.75 8.04 -5.83
N ARG A 91 -2.59 8.96 -6.78
CA ARG A 91 -2.52 10.40 -6.44
C ARG A 91 -3.81 10.88 -5.80
N ALA A 92 -4.95 10.52 -6.36
CA ALA A 92 -6.26 10.85 -5.77
C ALA A 92 -6.39 10.24 -4.36
N ALA A 93 -5.98 8.99 -4.20
CA ALA A 93 -6.01 8.30 -2.91
C ALA A 93 -5.12 8.98 -1.87
N VAL A 94 -3.91 9.38 -2.25
CA VAL A 94 -2.96 10.08 -1.36
C VAL A 94 -3.52 11.43 -0.93
N ILE A 95 -4.15 12.17 -1.83
CA ILE A 95 -4.81 13.44 -1.50
C ILE A 95 -5.88 13.21 -0.42
N ALA A 96 -6.71 12.18 -0.59
CA ALA A 96 -7.73 11.82 0.40
C ALA A 96 -7.10 11.45 1.75
N GLY A 97 -6.06 10.63 1.76
CA GLY A 97 -5.37 10.23 2.97
C GLY A 97 -4.72 11.39 3.71
N ASN A 98 -4.07 12.29 2.99
CA ASN A 98 -3.45 13.48 3.57
C ASN A 98 -4.50 14.44 4.14
N THR A 99 -5.61 14.63 3.43
CA THR A 99 -6.71 15.48 3.90
C THR A 99 -7.33 14.90 5.17
N TRP A 100 -7.55 13.58 5.18
CA TRP A 100 -8.04 12.90 6.38
C TRP A 100 -7.13 13.17 7.58
N ARG A 101 -5.82 13.03 7.38
CA ARG A 101 -4.83 13.24 8.43
C ARG A 101 -4.87 14.66 8.99
N GLU A 102 -5.08 15.66 8.15
CA GLU A 102 -5.14 17.07 8.59
C GLU A 102 -6.27 17.33 9.56
N TYR A 103 -7.39 16.61 9.43
CA TYR A 103 -8.59 16.80 10.24
C TYR A 103 -8.77 15.76 11.36
N ALA A 104 -7.85 14.81 11.45
CA ALA A 104 -7.94 13.74 12.46
C ALA A 104 -7.55 14.18 13.87
#